data_9c0a3089d73647672c89136f68b2aab3
#
_entry.id   9c0a3089d73647672c89136f68b2aab3
#
_cell.length_a   1.000
_cell.length_b   1.000
_cell.length_c   1.000
_cell.angle_alpha   90.00
_cell.angle_beta   90.00
_cell.angle_gamma   90.00
#
_symmetry.space_group_name_H-M   'P 1'
#
loop_
_entity.id
_entity.type
_entity.pdbx_description
1 polymer ?
#
loop_
_entity_poly.entity_id
_entity_poly.type
_entity_poly.pdbx_seq_one_letter_code
_entity_poly.pdbx_strand_id
1 'polypeptide(L)'
;MYEDGIGREALCFDGERFQRRERQLAAELPCRLYLDGELLSSFSCSPWQLSDLALGELRIRGLIRSASELSELFADEEKMEIHARLRPRDGCGGEEPSGEERMRRTEERIFVPIRAVQKLSRIFNEASRKFHRTGGIHAAA
;
A
#
# COMPACT_ATOMS: atom_id res chain seq x y z
N MET A 1 -14.06 -4.83 12.24
CA MET A 1 -13.79 -3.45 11.81
C MET A 1 -12.58 -2.92 12.57
N TYR A 2 -11.47 -2.69 11.87
CA TYR A 2 -10.15 -2.37 12.47
C TYR A 2 -9.74 -0.90 12.22
N GLU A 3 -10.71 0.00 12.07
CA GLU A 3 -10.45 1.39 11.64
C GLU A 3 -9.45 2.14 12.52
N ASP A 4 -9.33 1.78 13.78
CA ASP A 4 -8.49 2.49 14.76
C ASP A 4 -7.37 1.64 15.37
N GLY A 5 -7.16 0.42 14.87
CA GLY A 5 -6.20 -0.51 15.45
C GLY A 5 -6.79 -1.34 16.60
N ILE A 6 -5.95 -2.13 17.24
CA ILE A 6 -6.31 -3.00 18.36
C ILE A 6 -5.85 -2.32 19.64
N GLY A 7 -6.81 -1.99 20.53
CA GLY A 7 -6.50 -1.45 21.86
C GLY A 7 -5.81 -2.50 22.72
N ARG A 8 -4.67 -2.17 23.31
CA ARG A 8 -3.91 -3.01 24.23
C ARG A 8 -3.35 -2.19 25.38
N GLU A 9 -3.37 -2.77 26.58
CA GLU A 9 -2.65 -2.20 27.69
C GLU A 9 -1.15 -2.44 27.50
N ALA A 10 -0.38 -1.38 27.55
CA ALA A 10 1.08 -1.39 27.41
C ALA A 10 1.76 -0.72 28.59
N LEU A 11 2.91 -1.26 28.99
CA LEU A 11 3.77 -0.63 29.98
C LEU A 11 4.69 0.37 29.26
N CYS A 12 4.46 1.66 29.46
CA CYS A 12 5.20 2.74 28.83
C CYS A 12 6.19 3.36 29.83
N PHE A 13 7.43 3.53 29.41
CA PHE A 13 8.45 4.28 30.17
C PHE A 13 8.51 5.71 29.66
N ASP A 14 8.38 6.70 30.54
CA ASP A 14 8.39 8.12 30.22
C ASP A 14 9.74 8.82 30.43
N GLY A 15 10.78 8.05 30.74
CA GLY A 15 12.12 8.53 31.07
C GLY A 15 12.42 8.51 32.60
N GLU A 16 11.40 8.44 33.45
CA GLU A 16 11.51 8.40 34.89
C GLU A 16 10.87 7.19 35.53
N ARG A 17 9.67 6.81 35.03
CA ARG A 17 8.86 5.73 35.59
C ARG A 17 8.07 4.97 34.55
N PHE A 18 7.69 3.74 34.90
CA PHE A 18 6.77 2.92 34.12
C PHE A 18 5.32 3.26 34.46
N GLN A 19 4.50 3.44 33.43
CA GLN A 19 3.07 3.68 33.54
C GLN A 19 2.31 2.73 32.62
N ARG A 20 1.21 2.19 33.10
CA ARG A 20 0.27 1.44 32.25
C ARG A 20 -0.57 2.42 31.47
N ARG A 21 -0.61 2.26 30.14
CA ARG A 21 -1.42 3.08 29.24
C ARG A 21 -2.07 2.20 28.19
N GLU A 22 -3.29 2.53 27.85
CA GLU A 22 -3.90 1.95 26.68
C GLU A 22 -3.24 2.52 25.42
N ARG A 23 -2.79 1.62 24.55
CA ARG A 23 -2.18 1.94 23.26
C ARG A 23 -2.95 1.24 22.16
N GLN A 24 -3.11 1.93 21.05
CA GLN A 24 -3.63 1.32 19.84
C GLN A 24 -2.48 0.75 19.03
N LEU A 25 -2.59 -0.52 18.68
CA LEU A 25 -1.63 -1.21 17.84
C LEU A 25 -2.20 -1.30 16.42
N ALA A 26 -1.33 -1.08 15.43
CA ALA A 26 -1.70 -1.33 14.05
C ALA A 26 -2.02 -2.82 13.87
N ALA A 27 -3.13 -3.12 13.24
CA ALA A 27 -3.44 -4.48 12.83
C ALA A 27 -2.68 -4.80 11.55
N GLU A 28 -2.03 -5.97 11.50
CA GLU A 28 -1.46 -6.55 10.29
C GLU A 28 -2.19 -7.85 9.99
N LEU A 29 -2.77 -7.94 8.82
CA LEU A 29 -3.56 -9.07 8.38
C LEU A 29 -3.04 -9.58 7.02
N PRO A 30 -3.12 -10.89 6.77
CA PRO A 30 -2.80 -11.44 5.47
C PRO A 30 -3.81 -10.93 4.44
N CYS A 31 -3.32 -10.39 3.35
CA CYS A 31 -4.11 -9.86 2.24
C CYS A 31 -3.73 -10.55 0.95
N ARG A 32 -4.71 -10.79 0.07
CA ARG A 32 -4.52 -11.41 -1.23
C ARG A 32 -4.95 -10.46 -2.34
N LEU A 33 -4.10 -10.31 -3.34
CA LEU A 33 -4.37 -9.54 -4.55
C LEU A 33 -4.58 -10.48 -5.73
N TYR A 34 -5.72 -10.36 -6.38
CA TYR A 34 -6.08 -11.09 -7.59
C TYR A 34 -6.09 -10.14 -8.78
N LEU A 35 -5.54 -10.59 -9.90
CA LEU A 35 -5.60 -9.90 -11.19
C LEU A 35 -6.28 -10.80 -12.21
N ASP A 36 -7.33 -10.32 -12.85
CA ASP A 36 -8.15 -11.05 -13.83
C ASP A 36 -8.64 -12.43 -13.32
N GLY A 37 -8.86 -12.52 -11.99
CA GLY A 37 -9.33 -13.74 -11.32
C GLY A 37 -8.21 -14.67 -10.82
N GLU A 38 -6.96 -14.42 -11.17
CA GLU A 38 -5.82 -15.22 -10.73
C GLU A 38 -5.11 -14.56 -9.54
N LEU A 39 -4.63 -15.37 -8.58
CA LEU A 39 -3.86 -14.89 -7.44
C LEU A 39 -2.50 -14.34 -7.92
N LEU A 40 -2.32 -13.04 -7.83
CA LEU A 40 -1.10 -12.37 -8.22
C LEU A 40 -0.09 -12.29 -7.07
N SER A 41 -0.57 -11.98 -5.85
CA SER A 41 0.30 -11.67 -4.71
C SER A 41 -0.40 -11.92 -3.38
N SER A 42 0.38 -12.28 -2.36
CA SER A 42 -0.05 -12.33 -0.96
C SER A 42 0.96 -11.59 -0.11
N PHE A 43 0.47 -10.74 0.80
CA PHE A 43 1.30 -9.94 1.69
C PHE A 43 0.58 -9.67 3.00
N SER A 44 1.29 -9.21 4.01
CA SER A 44 0.71 -8.75 5.27
C SER A 44 0.65 -7.23 5.25
N CYS A 45 -0.51 -6.67 5.58
CA CYS A 45 -0.71 -5.22 5.59
C CYS A 45 -1.79 -4.80 6.60
N SER A 46 -1.83 -3.52 6.89
CA SER A 46 -2.94 -2.93 7.62
C SER A 46 -4.20 -2.88 6.74
N PRO A 47 -5.41 -3.09 7.32
CA PRO A 47 -6.66 -3.19 6.56
C PRO A 47 -7.20 -1.81 6.12
N TRP A 48 -6.33 -0.93 5.66
CA TRP A 48 -6.70 0.41 5.21
C TRP A 48 -6.12 0.71 3.84
N GLN A 49 -6.90 1.43 3.03
CA GLN A 49 -6.47 1.89 1.71
C GLN A 49 -5.96 0.73 0.81
N LEU A 50 -6.63 -0.41 0.89
CA LEU A 50 -6.23 -1.61 0.15
C LEU A 50 -6.21 -1.37 -1.37
N SER A 51 -7.11 -0.53 -1.89
CA SER A 51 -7.12 -0.18 -3.32
C SER A 51 -5.86 0.58 -3.73
N ASP A 52 -5.38 1.51 -2.90
CA ASP A 52 -4.16 2.26 -3.19
C ASP A 52 -2.94 1.36 -3.13
N LEU A 53 -2.91 0.44 -2.16
CA LEU A 53 -1.88 -0.59 -2.05
C LEU A 53 -1.82 -1.47 -3.31
N ALA A 54 -2.98 -1.91 -3.80
CA ALA A 54 -3.07 -2.70 -5.02
C ALA A 54 -2.57 -1.94 -6.26
N LEU A 55 -2.96 -0.66 -6.40
CA LEU A 55 -2.47 0.19 -7.49
C LEU A 55 -0.94 0.32 -7.45
N GLY A 56 -0.37 0.51 -6.26
CA GLY A 56 1.08 0.57 -6.06
C GLY A 56 1.76 -0.73 -6.47
N GLU A 57 1.26 -1.87 -6.02
CA GLU A 57 1.79 -3.20 -6.33
C GLU A 57 1.74 -3.50 -7.84
N LEU A 58 0.59 -3.24 -8.47
CA LEU A 58 0.43 -3.41 -9.92
C LEU A 58 1.38 -2.51 -10.71
N ARG A 59 1.57 -1.27 -10.24
CA ARG A 59 2.47 -0.30 -10.85
C ARG A 59 3.93 -0.72 -10.74
N ILE A 60 4.38 -1.14 -9.54
CA ILE A 60 5.77 -1.59 -9.29
C ILE A 60 6.10 -2.82 -10.13
N ARG A 61 5.15 -3.74 -10.28
CA ARG A 61 5.31 -4.93 -11.15
C ARG A 61 5.24 -4.60 -12.64
N GLY A 62 4.98 -3.35 -13.02
CA GLY A 62 4.86 -2.94 -14.42
C GLY A 62 3.62 -3.47 -15.13
N LEU A 63 2.64 -3.98 -14.39
CA LEU A 63 1.40 -4.53 -14.95
C LEU A 63 0.45 -3.43 -15.43
N ILE A 64 0.51 -2.26 -14.80
CA ILE A 64 -0.20 -1.05 -15.21
C ILE A 64 0.76 0.15 -15.20
N ARG A 65 0.44 1.16 -16.00
CA ARG A 65 1.09 2.49 -15.97
C ARG A 65 0.24 3.53 -15.28
N SER A 66 -1.06 3.31 -15.26
CA SER A 66 -2.06 4.23 -14.74
C SER A 66 -3.26 3.43 -14.25
N ALA A 67 -3.97 3.95 -13.26
CA ALA A 67 -5.23 3.37 -12.78
C ALA A 67 -6.30 3.26 -13.89
N SER A 68 -6.23 4.10 -14.94
CA SER A 68 -7.15 4.05 -16.07
C SER A 68 -7.05 2.78 -16.91
N GLU A 69 -5.98 1.99 -16.76
CA GLU A 69 -5.81 0.69 -17.42
C GLU A 69 -6.61 -0.42 -16.73
N LEU A 70 -7.16 -0.16 -15.56
CA LEU A 70 -8.08 -1.07 -14.89
C LEU A 70 -9.52 -0.80 -15.34
N SER A 71 -10.28 -1.86 -15.61
CA SER A 71 -11.73 -1.81 -15.78
C SER A 71 -12.45 -1.91 -14.44
N GLU A 72 -11.82 -2.58 -13.46
CA GLU A 72 -12.38 -2.82 -12.15
C GLU A 72 -11.26 -2.90 -11.11
N LEU A 73 -11.51 -2.31 -9.94
CA LEU A 73 -10.70 -2.48 -8.75
C LEU A 73 -11.63 -2.48 -7.54
N PHE A 74 -11.69 -3.60 -6.85
CA PHE A 74 -12.55 -3.81 -5.68
C PHE A 74 -11.72 -4.38 -4.52
N ALA A 75 -11.87 -3.81 -3.34
CA ALA A 75 -11.23 -4.28 -2.12
C ALA A 75 -12.30 -4.73 -1.11
N ASP A 76 -12.22 -5.98 -0.68
CA ASP A 76 -13.02 -6.56 0.40
C ASP A 76 -12.18 -6.53 1.68
N GLU A 77 -12.41 -5.52 2.53
CA GLU A 77 -11.67 -5.34 3.77
C GLU A 77 -11.99 -6.42 4.82
N GLU A 78 -13.16 -7.06 4.75
CA GLU A 78 -13.54 -8.12 5.68
C GLU A 78 -12.79 -9.42 5.37
N LYS A 79 -12.64 -9.74 4.09
CA LYS A 79 -11.91 -10.93 3.63
C LYS A 79 -10.43 -10.68 3.43
N MET A 80 -10.00 -9.41 3.47
CA MET A 80 -8.65 -9.00 3.11
C MET A 80 -8.27 -9.48 1.70
N GLU A 81 -9.16 -9.23 0.75
CA GLU A 81 -9.00 -9.60 -0.66
C GLU A 81 -9.16 -8.38 -1.55
N ILE A 82 -8.31 -8.27 -2.55
CA ILE A 82 -8.35 -7.22 -3.56
C ILE A 82 -8.47 -7.88 -4.92
N HIS A 83 -9.44 -7.44 -5.70
CA HIS A 83 -9.69 -7.93 -7.05
C HIS A 83 -9.51 -6.79 -8.03
N ALA A 84 -8.56 -6.94 -8.95
CA ALA A 84 -8.30 -6.02 -10.04
C ALA A 84 -8.57 -6.71 -11.37
N ARG A 85 -9.08 -5.96 -12.34
CA ARG A 85 -9.28 -6.43 -13.70
C ARG A 85 -8.71 -5.44 -14.69
N LEU A 86 -7.89 -5.92 -15.60
CA LEU A 86 -7.37 -5.09 -16.67
C LEU A 86 -8.48 -4.73 -17.67
N ARG A 87 -8.40 -3.53 -18.21
CA ARG A 87 -9.25 -3.13 -19.32
C ARG A 87 -8.82 -3.87 -20.58
N PRO A 88 -9.74 -4.48 -21.31
CA PRO A 88 -9.43 -5.04 -22.63
C PRO A 88 -8.79 -3.96 -23.50
N ARG A 89 -7.66 -4.26 -24.10
CA ARG A 89 -7.05 -3.36 -25.08
C ARG A 89 -7.79 -3.52 -26.39
N ASP A 90 -8.48 -2.49 -26.83
CA ASP A 90 -9.10 -2.49 -28.16
C ASP A 90 -7.99 -2.71 -29.20
N GLY A 91 -8.07 -3.83 -29.86
CA GLY A 91 -7.39 -4.38 -31.00
C GLY A 91 -6.37 -3.52 -31.74
N CYS A 92 -5.15 -3.40 -31.21
CA CYS A 92 -3.96 -3.25 -32.03
C CYS A 92 -3.02 -4.41 -31.66
N GLY A 93 -2.92 -5.38 -32.57
CA GLY A 93 -2.08 -6.57 -32.43
C GLY A 93 -0.59 -6.23 -32.35
N GLY A 94 -0.16 -5.80 -31.17
CA GLY A 94 1.23 -5.75 -30.79
C GLY A 94 1.49 -6.87 -29.79
N GLU A 95 2.57 -7.62 -29.96
CA GLU A 95 3.01 -8.62 -29.00
C GLU A 95 2.98 -8.01 -27.58
N GLU A 96 2.35 -8.72 -26.66
CA GLU A 96 2.34 -8.28 -25.27
C GLU A 96 3.80 -8.25 -24.78
N PRO A 97 4.29 -7.09 -24.32
CA PRO A 97 5.65 -7.03 -23.78
C PRO A 97 5.72 -7.96 -22.57
N SER A 98 6.73 -8.84 -22.53
CA SER A 98 6.97 -9.72 -21.40
C SER A 98 7.05 -8.92 -20.10
N GLY A 99 6.78 -9.55 -18.94
CA GLY A 99 6.87 -8.87 -17.65
C GLY A 99 8.23 -8.19 -17.44
N GLU A 100 9.31 -8.74 -17.99
CA GLU A 100 10.66 -8.16 -17.96
C GLU A 100 10.77 -6.90 -18.85
N GLU A 101 10.15 -6.88 -20.03
CA GLU A 101 10.11 -5.70 -20.89
C GLU A 101 9.24 -4.58 -20.30
N ARG A 102 8.16 -4.94 -19.57
CA ARG A 102 7.35 -4.00 -18.82
C ARG A 102 8.15 -3.35 -17.70
N MET A 103 8.96 -4.13 -16.97
CA MET A 103 9.86 -3.62 -15.91
C MET A 103 10.95 -2.70 -16.47
N ARG A 104 11.58 -3.05 -17.59
CA ARG A 104 12.63 -2.21 -18.21
C ARG A 104 12.13 -0.86 -18.67
N ARG A 105 10.87 -0.73 -19.09
CA ARG A 105 10.26 0.55 -19.50
C ARG A 105 9.94 1.48 -18.34
N THR A 106 10.00 0.99 -17.09
CA THR A 106 9.79 1.79 -15.88
C THR A 106 11.08 2.44 -15.36
N GLU A 107 12.23 2.18 -16.02
CA GLU A 107 13.53 2.74 -15.67
C GLU A 107 13.75 4.19 -16.10
N GLU A 108 12.71 5.03 -16.14
CA GLU A 108 12.93 6.46 -16.10
C GLU A 108 13.55 6.81 -14.75
N ARG A 109 14.85 7.05 -14.76
CA ARG A 109 15.59 7.48 -13.57
C ARG A 109 15.09 8.85 -13.13
N ILE A 110 14.24 8.87 -12.13
CA ILE A 110 13.80 10.10 -11.51
C ILE A 110 14.88 10.54 -10.52
N PHE A 111 15.57 11.64 -10.81
CA PHE A 111 16.51 12.27 -9.90
C PHE A 111 15.75 13.22 -8.96
N VAL A 112 15.59 12.84 -7.72
CA VAL A 112 14.99 13.69 -6.71
C VAL A 112 16.08 14.19 -5.75
N PRO A 113 16.23 15.52 -5.58
CA PRO A 113 17.19 16.07 -4.62
C PRO A 113 16.90 15.57 -3.21
N ILE A 114 17.93 15.14 -2.49
CA ILE A 114 17.78 14.60 -1.12
C ILE A 114 17.00 15.54 -0.19
N ARG A 115 17.17 16.85 -0.36
CA ARG A 115 16.43 17.87 0.42
C ARG A 115 14.93 17.83 0.15
N ALA A 116 14.50 17.50 -1.08
CA ALA A 116 13.09 17.34 -1.41
C ALA A 116 12.52 16.10 -0.73
N VAL A 117 13.26 14.98 -0.75
CA VAL A 117 12.87 13.74 -0.04
C VAL A 117 12.71 14.00 1.45
N GLN A 118 13.68 14.67 2.10
CA GLN A 118 13.62 14.99 3.51
C GLN A 118 12.44 15.92 3.87
N LYS A 119 12.14 16.90 3.01
CA LYS A 119 11.00 17.80 3.21
C LYS A 119 9.67 17.05 3.08
N LEU A 120 9.53 16.24 2.03
CA LEU A 120 8.33 15.43 1.81
C LEU A 120 8.11 14.42 2.94
N SER A 121 9.15 13.71 3.36
CA SER A 121 9.08 12.77 4.47
C SER A 121 8.58 13.42 5.76
N ARG A 122 9.06 14.63 6.08
CA ARG A 122 8.59 15.37 7.25
C ARG A 122 7.12 15.76 7.14
N ILE A 123 6.72 16.38 6.03
CA ILE A 123 5.34 16.79 5.78
C ILE A 123 4.40 15.57 5.88
N PHE A 124 4.84 14.46 5.31
CA PHE A 124 4.08 13.23 5.27
C PHE A 124 3.88 12.61 6.66
N ASN A 125 4.95 12.53 7.45
CA ASN A 125 4.86 12.06 8.83
C ASN A 125 3.96 12.96 9.69
N GLU A 126 4.07 14.29 9.55
CA GLU A 126 3.23 15.25 10.27
C GLU A 126 1.74 15.10 9.88
N ALA A 127 1.43 14.79 8.62
CA ALA A 127 0.07 14.58 8.14
C ALA A 127 -0.53 13.22 8.52
N SER A 128 0.30 12.24 8.88
CA SER A 128 -0.16 10.88 9.17
C SER A 128 -0.79 10.76 10.56
N ARG A 129 -2.10 10.93 10.64
CA ARG A 129 -2.86 10.77 11.89
C ARG A 129 -2.75 9.38 12.50
N LYS A 130 -2.75 8.33 11.65
CA LYS A 130 -2.67 6.93 12.09
C LYS A 130 -1.30 6.62 12.68
N PHE A 131 -0.21 7.13 12.10
CA PHE A 131 1.13 7.01 12.66
C PHE A 131 1.22 7.63 14.05
N HIS A 132 0.68 8.85 14.23
CA HIS A 132 0.70 9.52 15.54
C HIS A 132 -0.11 8.77 16.62
N ARG A 133 -1.17 8.06 16.22
CA ARG A 133 -1.99 7.27 17.15
C ARG A 133 -1.37 5.93 17.53
N THR A 134 -0.75 5.24 16.58
CA THR A 134 -0.26 3.86 16.74
C THR A 134 1.25 3.79 16.91
N GLY A 135 1.99 4.77 16.40
CA GLY A 135 3.46 4.78 16.37
C GLY A 135 4.07 3.71 15.46
N GLY A 136 3.26 2.95 14.73
CA GLY A 136 3.73 1.80 13.97
C GLY A 136 3.27 1.72 12.51
N ILE A 137 2.40 2.63 12.08
CA ILE A 137 1.93 2.64 10.70
C ILE A 137 2.77 3.63 9.91
N HIS A 138 3.41 3.13 8.86
CA HIS A 138 4.08 3.96 7.88
C HIS A 138 3.12 4.26 6.74
N ALA A 139 3.13 5.50 6.29
CA ALA A 139 2.41 5.91 5.11
C ALA A 139 3.37 5.93 3.91
N ALA A 140 2.85 5.64 2.72
CA ALA A 140 3.56 5.80 1.44
C ALA A 140 2.85 6.83 0.57
N ALA A 141 3.59 7.64 -0.16
CA ALA A 141 3.10 8.63 -1.09
C ALA A 141 3.34 8.21 -2.53
#